data_89886f9b45d90ffbb280cd4b03caa2b6
#
_entry.id   89886f9b45d90ffbb280cd4b03caa2b6
#
_cell.length_a   1.000
_cell.length_b   1.000
_cell.length_c   1.000
_cell.angle_alpha   90.00
_cell.angle_beta   90.00
_cell.angle_gamma   90.00
#
_symmetry.space_group_name_H-M   'P 1'
#
loop_
_entity.id
_entity.type
_entity.pdbx_description
1 polymer ?
#
loop_
_entity_poly.entity_id
_entity_poly.type
_entity_poly.pdbx_seq_one_letter_code
_entity_poly.pdbx_strand_id
1 'polypeptide(L)'
;MSSDNQLSLFDDASFNQKELIPTNAKIPIPANTYANMDELAEHCNQCRRCGLAESRTQAVVFRGNLQAPIMIVGEAPGQTEDETGLPFVGKSGQLLEKILASVSLDTEKDVFICNVNKCRPPENRVPTTEEMAACKPYLLEQIRLVNPKIILLTGATAVKGVLGNTQGITKIRGQWFGWEGRLCMPIFHPSYLLRNPSRERGSPKWLMWQDIQAVRAKLDELRSL
;
A
#
# COMPACT_ATOMS: atom_id res chain seq x y z
N MET A 1 2.09 -21.81 64.45
CA MET A 1 1.24 -22.35 63.39
C MET A 1 1.22 -21.31 62.29
N SER A 2 2.03 -21.56 61.36
CA SER A 2 2.33 -20.71 60.23
C SER A 2 1.28 -20.93 59.13
N SER A 3 0.73 -19.89 58.56
CA SER A 3 -0.11 -19.98 57.39
C SER A 3 0.53 -19.13 56.31
N ASP A 4 1.14 -19.80 55.40
CA ASP A 4 1.71 -19.26 54.17
C ASP A 4 0.63 -18.55 53.37
N ASN A 5 0.82 -17.27 53.12
CA ASN A 5 0.07 -16.49 52.14
C ASN A 5 0.99 -16.26 50.91
N GLN A 6 1.12 -17.27 50.08
CA GLN A 6 1.69 -17.10 48.73
C GLN A 6 0.70 -16.32 47.90
N LEU A 7 0.91 -15.03 47.79
CA LEU A 7 0.28 -14.16 46.81
C LEU A 7 0.74 -14.61 45.41
N SER A 8 -0.19 -15.08 44.63
CA SER A 8 -0.05 -15.41 43.21
C SER A 8 0.29 -14.12 42.44
N LEU A 9 1.54 -14.04 41.99
CA LEU A 9 2.09 -12.91 41.23
C LEU A 9 1.81 -13.04 39.69
N PHE A 10 0.78 -13.77 39.35
CA PHE A 10 0.36 -13.93 37.95
C PHE A 10 -1.15 -13.66 37.82
N ASP A 11 -1.58 -12.49 38.26
CA ASP A 11 -2.87 -11.98 37.83
C ASP A 11 -2.72 -11.46 36.39
N ASP A 12 -3.54 -12.06 35.54
CA ASP A 12 -3.80 -11.73 34.15
C ASP A 12 -3.76 -10.22 33.88
N ALA A 13 -2.60 -9.72 33.46
CA ALA A 13 -2.55 -8.56 32.62
C ALA A 13 -3.03 -9.00 31.25
N SER A 14 -4.35 -9.08 31.06
CA SER A 14 -4.94 -8.97 29.75
C SER A 14 -4.47 -7.63 29.18
N PHE A 15 -3.35 -7.66 28.49
CA PHE A 15 -2.85 -6.53 27.70
C PHE A 15 -3.98 -6.18 26.74
N ASN A 16 -4.69 -5.11 27.08
CA ASN A 16 -5.67 -4.52 26.20
C ASN A 16 -4.92 -3.98 24.97
N GLN A 17 -4.83 -4.78 23.91
CA GLN A 17 -4.15 -4.44 22.66
C GLN A 17 -4.66 -3.15 22.00
N LYS A 18 -5.70 -2.53 22.54
CA LYS A 18 -6.23 -1.23 22.12
C LYS A 18 -5.37 -0.04 22.56
N GLU A 19 -4.41 -0.22 23.44
CA GLU A 19 -3.53 0.85 23.90
C GLU A 19 -2.21 0.78 23.17
N LEU A 20 -1.89 1.89 22.47
CA LEU A 20 -0.56 2.31 22.06
C LEU A 20 -0.12 1.93 20.66
N ILE A 21 -0.75 2.59 19.66
CA ILE A 21 0.02 2.94 18.48
C ILE A 21 1.14 3.87 18.95
N PRO A 22 2.41 3.46 18.84
CA PRO A 22 3.49 4.35 19.26
C PRO A 22 3.43 5.63 18.42
N THR A 23 3.20 6.76 19.07
CA THR A 23 3.24 8.07 18.39
C THR A 23 4.65 8.41 17.91
N ASN A 24 5.67 7.78 18.48
CA ASN A 24 7.05 7.92 18.05
C ASN A 24 7.35 6.93 16.90
N ALA A 25 7.65 7.45 15.71
CA ALA A 25 8.00 6.64 14.53
C ALA A 25 9.25 5.78 14.71
N LYS A 26 10.13 6.08 15.68
CA LYS A 26 11.31 5.26 16.00
C LYS A 26 10.96 3.97 16.73
N ILE A 27 9.78 3.89 17.35
CA ILE A 27 9.29 2.65 17.96
C ILE A 27 8.66 1.81 16.84
N PRO A 28 9.19 0.62 16.53
CA PRO A 28 8.62 -0.21 15.47
C PRO A 28 7.24 -0.74 15.88
N ILE A 29 6.35 -0.90 14.90
CA ILE A 29 5.17 -1.75 15.04
C ILE A 29 5.66 -3.16 14.69
N PRO A 30 5.56 -4.13 15.60
CA PRO A 30 6.02 -5.50 15.35
C PRO A 30 5.25 -6.13 14.18
N ALA A 31 5.89 -7.09 13.49
CA ALA A 31 5.18 -7.92 12.53
C ALA A 31 4.10 -8.76 13.23
N ASN A 32 3.01 -9.04 12.53
CA ASN A 32 1.83 -9.76 13.06
C ASN A 32 1.10 -9.03 14.20
N THR A 33 1.21 -7.69 14.25
CA THR A 33 0.48 -6.87 15.24
C THR A 33 -1.03 -6.94 15.02
N TYR A 34 -1.50 -6.97 13.77
CA TYR A 34 -2.93 -6.90 13.43
C TYR A 34 -3.48 -8.28 13.08
N ALA A 35 -4.61 -8.65 13.69
CA ALA A 35 -5.31 -9.89 13.37
C ALA A 35 -6.02 -9.82 12.01
N ASN A 36 -6.51 -8.64 11.62
CA ASN A 36 -7.23 -8.40 10.38
C ASN A 36 -7.03 -6.96 9.87
N MET A 37 -7.61 -6.67 8.70
CA MET A 37 -7.47 -5.38 8.04
C MET A 37 -8.26 -4.26 8.71
N ASP A 38 -9.38 -4.58 9.36
CA ASP A 38 -10.22 -3.59 10.05
C ASP A 38 -9.49 -3.04 11.28
N GLU A 39 -8.84 -3.90 12.05
CA GLU A 39 -8.00 -3.50 13.17
C GLU A 39 -6.84 -2.61 12.71
N LEU A 40 -6.16 -2.97 11.61
CA LEU A 40 -5.12 -2.15 11.02
C LEU A 40 -5.67 -0.78 10.58
N ALA A 41 -6.85 -0.74 9.95
CA ALA A 41 -7.46 0.49 9.48
C ALA A 41 -7.84 1.41 10.64
N GLU A 42 -8.41 0.87 11.71
CA GLU A 42 -8.72 1.63 12.94
C GLU A 42 -7.46 2.28 13.51
N HIS A 43 -6.37 1.52 13.62
CA HIS A 43 -5.09 2.04 14.08
C HIS A 43 -4.49 3.10 13.15
N CYS A 44 -4.60 2.93 11.82
CA CYS A 44 -4.17 3.95 10.85
C CYS A 44 -4.93 5.27 11.03
N ASN A 45 -6.24 5.20 11.31
CA ASN A 45 -7.08 6.39 11.51
C ASN A 45 -6.63 7.19 12.75
N GLN A 46 -6.15 6.53 13.79
CA GLN A 46 -5.67 7.15 15.03
C GLN A 46 -4.17 7.48 14.99
N CYS A 47 -3.45 7.06 13.95
CA CYS A 47 -1.99 7.17 13.86
C CYS A 47 -1.51 8.63 13.90
N ARG A 48 -0.47 8.90 14.72
CA ARG A 48 0.23 10.19 14.85
C ARG A 48 1.75 10.03 14.74
N ARG A 49 2.22 9.03 14.00
CA ARG A 49 3.65 8.68 13.91
C ARG A 49 4.50 9.66 13.10
N CYS A 50 3.89 10.52 12.31
CA CYS A 50 4.58 11.58 11.56
C CYS A 50 3.69 12.81 11.41
N GLY A 51 4.28 13.95 11.00
CA GLY A 51 3.57 15.23 10.87
C GLY A 51 2.41 15.25 9.89
N LEU A 52 2.29 14.27 8.98
CA LEU A 52 1.13 14.18 8.07
C LEU A 52 -0.20 13.94 8.82
N ALA A 53 -0.15 13.47 10.06
CA ALA A 53 -1.32 13.30 10.90
C ALA A 53 -2.01 14.63 11.27
N GLU A 54 -1.28 15.74 11.24
CA GLU A 54 -1.78 17.07 11.61
C GLU A 54 -2.55 17.75 10.47
N SER A 55 -2.22 17.41 9.21
CA SER A 55 -2.77 18.07 8.02
C SER A 55 -3.76 17.21 7.23
N ARG A 56 -3.86 15.90 7.50
CA ARG A 56 -4.83 15.01 6.82
C ARG A 56 -6.25 15.27 7.29
N THR A 57 -7.22 15.09 6.43
CA THR A 57 -8.63 14.99 6.81
C THR A 57 -8.91 13.63 7.44
N GLN A 58 -8.44 12.55 6.82
CA GLN A 58 -8.54 11.18 7.34
C GLN A 58 -7.43 10.30 6.79
N ALA A 59 -7.20 9.14 7.40
CA ALA A 59 -6.27 8.17 6.84
C ALA A 59 -6.93 7.44 5.65
N VAL A 60 -6.18 7.26 4.57
CA VAL A 60 -6.60 6.54 3.37
C VAL A 60 -5.91 5.19 3.36
N VAL A 61 -6.59 4.17 3.84
CA VAL A 61 -5.93 2.91 4.19
C VAL A 61 -5.91 1.94 3.03
N PHE A 62 -7.07 1.58 2.49
CA PHE A 62 -7.20 0.64 1.38
C PHE A 62 -8.56 0.71 0.71
N ARG A 63 -8.68 0.06 -0.47
CA ARG A 63 -9.93 -0.39 -1.09
C ARG A 63 -9.72 -1.66 -1.91
N GLY A 64 -10.80 -2.31 -2.33
CA GLY A 64 -10.79 -3.53 -3.13
C GLY A 64 -10.81 -4.80 -2.28
N ASN A 65 -10.42 -5.92 -2.84
CA ASN A 65 -10.60 -7.24 -2.26
C ASN A 65 -9.45 -7.61 -1.31
N LEU A 66 -9.78 -8.01 -0.07
CA LEU A 66 -8.81 -8.48 0.93
C LEU A 66 -8.13 -9.81 0.56
N GLN A 67 -8.70 -10.56 -0.38
CA GLN A 67 -8.16 -11.82 -0.88
C GLN A 67 -7.63 -11.69 -2.33
N ALA A 68 -7.33 -10.46 -2.74
CA ALA A 68 -6.90 -10.18 -4.09
C ALA A 68 -5.56 -10.85 -4.42
N PRO A 69 -5.43 -11.45 -5.61
CA PRO A 69 -4.15 -11.97 -6.08
C PRO A 69 -3.17 -10.85 -6.48
N ILE A 70 -3.65 -9.64 -6.75
CA ILE A 70 -2.84 -8.47 -7.11
C ILE A 70 -3.01 -7.38 -6.05
N MET A 71 -1.90 -6.84 -5.57
CA MET A 71 -1.88 -5.61 -4.77
C MET A 71 -1.31 -4.46 -5.60
N ILE A 72 -1.95 -3.30 -5.55
CA ILE A 72 -1.48 -2.07 -6.16
C ILE A 72 -1.03 -1.12 -5.06
N VAL A 73 0.24 -0.72 -5.10
CA VAL A 73 0.83 0.21 -4.14
C VAL A 73 1.16 1.52 -4.84
N GLY A 74 0.53 2.60 -4.40
CA GLY A 74 0.82 3.97 -4.84
C GLY A 74 1.75 4.72 -3.89
N GLU A 75 1.89 6.03 -4.12
CA GLU A 75 2.74 6.92 -3.33
C GLU A 75 2.04 7.36 -2.03
N ALA A 76 1.02 8.18 -2.15
CA ALA A 76 0.26 8.78 -1.06
C ALA A 76 -1.12 9.24 -1.58
N PRO A 77 -2.09 9.52 -0.70
CA PRO A 77 -3.37 10.09 -1.07
C PRO A 77 -3.24 11.49 -1.69
N GLY A 78 -4.06 11.77 -2.70
CA GLY A 78 -4.33 13.11 -3.17
C GLY A 78 -5.48 13.76 -2.41
N GLN A 79 -5.94 14.93 -2.88
CA GLN A 79 -7.02 15.68 -2.22
C GLN A 79 -8.33 14.86 -2.18
N THR A 80 -8.77 14.34 -3.32
CA THR A 80 -10.02 13.58 -3.39
C THR A 80 -9.98 12.34 -2.50
N GLU A 81 -8.83 11.66 -2.44
CA GLU A 81 -8.63 10.51 -1.58
C GLU A 81 -8.67 10.89 -0.09
N ASP A 82 -8.07 12.01 0.30
CA ASP A 82 -8.08 12.54 1.67
C ASP A 82 -9.48 12.93 2.13
N GLU A 83 -10.30 13.48 1.21
CA GLU A 83 -11.71 13.84 1.46
C GLU A 83 -12.62 12.60 1.57
N THR A 84 -12.37 11.56 0.76
CA THR A 84 -13.25 10.37 0.67
C THR A 84 -12.81 9.21 1.54
N GLY A 85 -11.55 9.16 1.96
CA GLY A 85 -10.97 8.03 2.71
C GLY A 85 -10.60 6.82 1.84
N LEU A 86 -10.76 6.89 0.52
CA LEU A 86 -10.53 5.78 -0.40
C LEU A 86 -9.34 6.06 -1.34
N PRO A 87 -8.39 5.12 -1.51
CA PRO A 87 -7.25 5.33 -2.41
C PRO A 87 -7.65 5.25 -3.88
N PHE A 88 -7.00 6.05 -4.73
CA PHE A 88 -7.17 6.02 -6.19
C PHE A 88 -8.63 6.22 -6.66
N VAL A 89 -9.33 7.22 -6.13
CA VAL A 89 -10.69 7.61 -6.58
C VAL A 89 -10.71 8.90 -7.40
N GLY A 90 -9.67 9.73 -7.32
CA GLY A 90 -9.49 10.92 -8.15
C GLY A 90 -9.15 10.59 -9.61
N LYS A 91 -8.78 11.60 -10.40
CA LYS A 91 -8.50 11.47 -11.85
C LYS A 91 -7.46 10.36 -12.17
N SER A 92 -6.42 10.23 -11.34
CA SER A 92 -5.39 9.19 -11.49
C SER A 92 -5.96 7.79 -11.24
N GLY A 93 -6.82 7.64 -10.25
CA GLY A 93 -7.50 6.40 -9.93
C GLY A 93 -8.47 5.98 -11.02
N GLN A 94 -9.27 6.90 -11.54
CA GLN A 94 -10.17 6.63 -12.68
C GLN A 94 -9.42 6.16 -13.93
N LEU A 95 -8.20 6.69 -14.17
CA LEU A 95 -7.36 6.17 -15.24
C LEU A 95 -6.83 4.77 -14.91
N LEU A 96 -6.42 4.51 -13.67
CA LEU A 96 -5.99 3.18 -13.23
C LEU A 96 -7.09 2.14 -13.45
N GLU A 97 -8.33 2.45 -13.08
CA GLU A 97 -9.48 1.55 -13.32
C GLU A 97 -9.66 1.22 -14.81
N LYS A 98 -9.55 2.23 -15.69
CA LYS A 98 -9.62 2.01 -17.14
C LYS A 98 -8.49 1.12 -17.66
N ILE A 99 -7.27 1.26 -17.10
CA ILE A 99 -6.12 0.43 -17.44
C ILE A 99 -6.38 -1.02 -17.00
N LEU A 100 -6.84 -1.25 -15.79
CA LEU A 100 -7.15 -2.58 -15.28
C LEU A 100 -8.29 -3.24 -16.07
N ALA A 101 -9.37 -2.52 -16.30
CA ALA A 101 -10.52 -3.00 -17.07
C ALA A 101 -10.14 -3.38 -18.51
N SER A 102 -9.13 -2.72 -19.11
CA SER A 102 -8.68 -3.01 -20.48
C SER A 102 -8.06 -4.41 -20.65
N VAL A 103 -7.68 -5.07 -19.56
CA VAL A 103 -7.19 -6.45 -19.51
C VAL A 103 -8.09 -7.34 -18.65
N SER A 104 -9.36 -6.95 -18.47
CA SER A 104 -10.37 -7.71 -17.73
C SER A 104 -9.97 -7.99 -16.27
N LEU A 105 -9.31 -7.02 -15.62
CA LEU A 105 -9.09 -7.02 -14.18
C LEU A 105 -10.15 -6.14 -13.53
N ASP A 106 -10.86 -6.69 -12.56
CA ASP A 106 -11.92 -6.03 -11.78
C ASP A 106 -11.33 -5.50 -10.47
N THR A 107 -11.52 -4.21 -10.18
CA THR A 107 -10.97 -3.57 -8.98
C THR A 107 -11.55 -4.10 -7.68
N GLU A 108 -12.77 -4.65 -7.71
CA GLU A 108 -13.43 -5.18 -6.53
C GLU A 108 -13.18 -6.68 -6.31
N LYS A 109 -12.66 -7.38 -7.32
CA LYS A 109 -12.40 -8.83 -7.27
C LYS A 109 -10.93 -9.20 -7.31
N ASP A 110 -10.19 -8.59 -8.24
CA ASP A 110 -8.84 -9.02 -8.58
C ASP A 110 -7.75 -8.20 -7.89
N VAL A 111 -8.08 -7.02 -7.34
CA VAL A 111 -7.06 -6.13 -6.79
C VAL A 111 -7.38 -5.63 -5.39
N PHE A 112 -6.32 -5.41 -4.61
CA PHE A 112 -6.29 -4.64 -3.38
C PHE A 112 -5.46 -3.38 -3.64
N ILE A 113 -5.94 -2.21 -3.28
CA ILE A 113 -5.31 -0.94 -3.59
C ILE A 113 -4.96 -0.18 -2.31
N CYS A 114 -3.71 0.24 -2.19
CA CYS A 114 -3.23 1.07 -1.10
C CYS A 114 -2.09 2.01 -1.55
N ASN A 115 -1.51 2.75 -0.62
CA ASN A 115 -0.36 3.61 -0.85
C ASN A 115 0.77 3.29 0.15
N VAL A 116 2.00 3.74 -0.12
CA VAL A 116 3.10 3.72 0.85
C VAL A 116 2.71 4.54 2.08
N ASN A 117 2.28 5.79 1.88
CA ASN A 117 1.76 6.65 2.94
C ASN A 117 0.24 6.64 2.99
N LYS A 118 -0.33 6.58 4.21
CA LYS A 118 -1.78 6.57 4.42
C LYS A 118 -2.38 7.97 4.61
N CYS A 119 -1.55 8.98 4.68
CA CYS A 119 -1.93 10.37 4.89
C CYS A 119 -1.49 11.22 3.71
N ARG A 120 -2.31 12.21 3.34
CA ARG A 120 -2.00 13.17 2.27
C ARG A 120 -0.90 14.12 2.71
N PRO A 121 0.21 14.24 1.95
CA PRO A 121 1.18 15.31 2.17
C PRO A 121 0.61 16.68 1.76
N PRO A 122 0.98 17.79 2.44
CA PRO A 122 0.61 19.13 2.04
C PRO A 122 0.90 19.38 0.56
N GLU A 123 -0.05 20.02 -0.16
CA GLU A 123 0.07 20.35 -1.59
C GLU A 123 0.36 19.15 -2.51
N ASN A 124 0.08 17.93 -2.05
CA ASN A 124 0.38 16.68 -2.74
C ASN A 124 1.88 16.52 -3.09
N ARG A 125 2.80 17.06 -2.26
CA ARG A 125 4.23 16.82 -2.43
C ARG A 125 4.58 15.34 -2.24
N VAL A 126 5.73 14.95 -2.72
CA VAL A 126 6.25 13.60 -2.44
C VAL A 126 6.49 13.45 -0.92
N PRO A 127 6.11 12.33 -0.31
CA PRO A 127 6.41 12.04 1.09
C PRO A 127 7.92 12.02 1.36
N THR A 128 8.33 12.50 2.53
CA THR A 128 9.75 12.42 2.94
C THR A 128 10.15 10.98 3.26
N THR A 129 11.45 10.74 3.36
CA THR A 129 11.96 9.39 3.72
C THR A 129 11.49 8.99 5.13
N GLU A 130 11.44 9.95 6.05
CA GLU A 130 10.98 9.77 7.43
C GLU A 130 9.47 9.46 7.48
N GLU A 131 8.66 10.16 6.68
CA GLU A 131 7.22 9.91 6.56
C GLU A 131 6.94 8.52 5.98
N MET A 132 7.69 8.10 4.95
CA MET A 132 7.60 6.75 4.40
C MET A 132 8.02 5.70 5.43
N ALA A 133 9.11 5.92 6.15
CA ALA A 133 9.60 4.99 7.18
C ALA A 133 8.59 4.84 8.33
N ALA A 134 7.98 5.95 8.77
CA ALA A 134 6.95 5.94 9.81
C ALA A 134 5.70 5.14 9.40
N CYS A 135 5.34 5.16 8.12
CA CYS A 135 4.15 4.51 7.58
C CYS A 135 4.41 3.07 7.08
N LYS A 136 5.67 2.71 6.84
CA LYS A 136 6.07 1.41 6.29
C LYS A 136 5.52 0.19 7.06
N PRO A 137 5.48 0.17 8.42
CA PRO A 137 4.94 -0.98 9.14
C PRO A 137 3.50 -1.32 8.74
N TYR A 138 2.63 -0.34 8.52
CA TYR A 138 1.27 -0.58 8.04
C TYR A 138 1.23 -1.20 6.65
N LEU A 139 2.11 -0.75 5.74
CA LEU A 139 2.19 -1.33 4.40
C LEU A 139 2.64 -2.81 4.46
N LEU A 140 3.63 -3.13 5.29
CA LEU A 140 4.11 -4.50 5.45
C LEU A 140 3.02 -5.41 6.01
N GLU A 141 2.26 -4.94 7.01
CA GLU A 141 1.13 -5.67 7.55
C GLU A 141 -0.01 -5.85 6.54
N GLN A 142 -0.29 -4.85 5.71
CA GLN A 142 -1.24 -5.00 4.60
C GLN A 142 -0.80 -6.08 3.62
N ILE A 143 0.48 -6.09 3.24
CA ILE A 143 1.04 -7.12 2.35
C ILE A 143 0.94 -8.51 3.00
N ARG A 144 1.18 -8.62 4.29
CA ARG A 144 1.04 -9.88 5.04
C ARG A 144 -0.42 -10.36 5.07
N LEU A 145 -1.35 -9.48 5.44
CA LEU A 145 -2.78 -9.81 5.60
C LEU A 145 -3.45 -10.20 4.27
N VAL A 146 -3.14 -9.48 3.19
CA VAL A 146 -3.69 -9.77 1.85
C VAL A 146 -2.95 -10.94 1.19
N ASN A 147 -1.65 -11.08 1.43
CA ASN A 147 -0.77 -12.09 0.85
C ASN A 147 -0.89 -12.21 -0.69
N PRO A 148 -0.75 -11.10 -1.44
CA PRO A 148 -0.90 -11.10 -2.88
C PRO A 148 0.20 -11.92 -3.57
N LYS A 149 -0.08 -12.45 -4.76
CA LYS A 149 0.93 -13.08 -5.63
C LYS A 149 1.74 -12.06 -6.41
N ILE A 150 1.09 -10.96 -6.79
CA ILE A 150 1.68 -9.89 -7.60
C ILE A 150 1.51 -8.55 -6.88
N ILE A 151 2.55 -7.73 -6.86
CA ILE A 151 2.51 -6.34 -6.35
C ILE A 151 2.87 -5.39 -7.49
N LEU A 152 1.95 -4.51 -7.87
CA LEU A 152 2.20 -3.44 -8.83
C LEU A 152 2.63 -2.18 -8.09
N LEU A 153 3.83 -1.69 -8.40
CA LEU A 153 4.43 -0.54 -7.76
C LEU A 153 4.27 0.69 -8.67
N THR A 154 3.30 1.56 -8.36
CA THR A 154 2.95 2.69 -9.21
C THR A 154 3.83 3.91 -8.92
N GLY A 155 4.89 4.09 -9.72
CA GLY A 155 5.82 5.19 -9.60
C GLY A 155 7.03 4.92 -8.70
N ALA A 156 7.99 5.85 -8.71
CA ALA A 156 9.28 5.69 -8.04
C ALA A 156 9.16 5.59 -6.52
N THR A 157 8.22 6.31 -5.91
CA THR A 157 8.01 6.29 -4.44
C THR A 157 7.54 4.92 -3.97
N ALA A 158 6.62 4.28 -4.70
CA ALA A 158 6.17 2.92 -4.38
C ALA A 158 7.32 1.90 -4.50
N VAL A 159 8.13 2.04 -5.55
CA VAL A 159 9.34 1.20 -5.75
C VAL A 159 10.32 1.37 -4.60
N LYS A 160 10.63 2.61 -4.20
CA LYS A 160 11.49 2.91 -3.06
C LYS A 160 10.92 2.36 -1.76
N GLY A 161 9.62 2.52 -1.53
CA GLY A 161 8.92 2.09 -0.30
C GLY A 161 8.95 0.58 -0.08
N VAL A 162 8.76 -0.21 -1.15
CA VAL A 162 8.70 -1.68 -1.09
C VAL A 162 10.06 -2.31 -1.34
N LEU A 163 10.68 -2.03 -2.50
CA LEU A 163 11.91 -2.68 -2.94
C LEU A 163 13.19 -2.02 -2.42
N GLY A 164 13.11 -0.80 -1.87
CA GLY A 164 14.30 0.00 -1.54
C GLY A 164 15.11 0.44 -2.76
N ASN A 165 14.61 0.19 -3.99
CA ASN A 165 15.29 0.53 -5.23
C ASN A 165 15.05 2.01 -5.58
N THR A 166 16.10 2.73 -5.96
CA THR A 166 16.08 4.16 -6.30
C THR A 166 16.35 4.45 -7.78
N GLN A 167 16.40 3.42 -8.61
CA GLN A 167 16.56 3.59 -10.06
C GLN A 167 15.34 4.29 -10.66
N GLY A 168 15.56 5.08 -11.70
CA GLY A 168 14.50 5.81 -12.40
C GLY A 168 13.43 4.86 -12.95
N ILE A 169 12.17 5.19 -12.71
CA ILE A 169 11.01 4.37 -13.10
C ILE A 169 11.00 4.03 -14.59
N THR A 170 11.47 4.90 -15.45
CA THR A 170 11.57 4.68 -16.90
C THR A 170 12.50 3.52 -17.28
N LYS A 171 13.48 3.20 -16.43
CA LYS A 171 14.44 2.11 -16.66
C LYS A 171 13.92 0.76 -16.16
N ILE A 172 13.13 0.75 -15.10
CA ILE A 172 12.76 -0.48 -14.39
C ILE A 172 11.28 -0.86 -14.56
N ARG A 173 10.43 0.03 -15.12
CA ARG A 173 9.03 -0.31 -15.39
C ARG A 173 8.91 -1.53 -16.30
N GLY A 174 7.91 -2.33 -16.05
CA GLY A 174 7.64 -3.53 -16.84
C GLY A 174 8.59 -4.72 -16.59
N GLN A 175 9.56 -4.57 -15.68
CA GLN A 175 10.43 -5.66 -15.27
C GLN A 175 9.90 -6.35 -14.01
N TRP A 176 10.09 -7.66 -13.94
CA TRP A 176 9.71 -8.45 -12.76
C TRP A 176 10.85 -8.50 -11.74
N PHE A 177 10.49 -8.26 -10.47
CA PHE A 177 11.38 -8.36 -9.32
C PHE A 177 10.79 -9.34 -8.32
N GLY A 178 11.60 -10.28 -7.82
CA GLY A 178 11.22 -11.12 -6.68
C GLY A 178 11.38 -10.33 -5.38
N TRP A 179 10.37 -10.38 -4.49
CA TRP A 179 10.40 -9.77 -3.18
C TRP A 179 9.58 -10.59 -2.18
N GLU A 180 10.21 -11.12 -1.14
CA GLU A 180 9.55 -11.92 -0.08
C GLU A 180 8.58 -12.99 -0.61
N GLY A 181 9.00 -13.74 -1.62
CA GLY A 181 8.19 -14.80 -2.25
C GLY A 181 7.08 -14.30 -3.19
N ARG A 182 7.04 -13.00 -3.50
CA ARG A 182 6.06 -12.35 -4.39
C ARG A 182 6.74 -11.79 -5.63
N LEU A 183 5.96 -11.59 -6.68
CA LEU A 183 6.40 -10.92 -7.90
C LEU A 183 6.01 -9.44 -7.85
N CYS A 184 6.98 -8.55 -7.97
CA CYS A 184 6.76 -7.11 -8.05
C CYS A 184 7.01 -6.59 -9.45
N MET A 185 6.16 -5.70 -9.96
CA MET A 185 6.39 -4.98 -11.21
C MET A 185 6.22 -3.47 -10.99
N PRO A 186 7.29 -2.69 -11.18
CA PRO A 186 7.19 -1.23 -11.31
C PRO A 186 6.41 -0.85 -12.56
N ILE A 187 5.49 0.09 -12.43
CA ILE A 187 4.73 0.69 -13.54
C ILE A 187 4.71 2.20 -13.42
N PHE A 188 4.41 2.90 -14.49
CA PHE A 188 4.21 4.36 -14.40
C PHE A 188 3.06 4.71 -13.47
N HIS A 189 3.21 5.80 -12.72
CA HIS A 189 2.09 6.34 -11.96
C HIS A 189 1.02 6.91 -12.93
N PRO A 190 -0.28 6.65 -12.73
CA PRO A 190 -1.32 7.14 -13.63
C PRO A 190 -1.31 8.66 -13.84
N SER A 191 -0.91 9.46 -12.84
CA SER A 191 -0.76 10.92 -12.98
C SER A 191 0.29 11.30 -14.04
N TYR A 192 1.34 10.51 -14.22
CA TYR A 192 2.32 10.73 -15.28
C TYR A 192 1.70 10.50 -16.67
N LEU A 193 0.84 9.49 -16.80
CA LEU A 193 0.12 9.19 -18.05
C LEU A 193 -0.92 10.27 -18.41
N LEU A 194 -1.53 10.91 -17.40
CA LEU A 194 -2.43 12.04 -17.62
C LEU A 194 -1.70 13.24 -18.24
N ARG A 195 -0.47 13.50 -17.81
CA ARG A 195 0.39 14.56 -18.34
C ARG A 195 1.03 14.20 -19.68
N ASN A 196 1.03 12.92 -20.08
CA ASN A 196 1.60 12.41 -21.32
C ASN A 196 0.53 11.67 -22.13
N PRO A 197 -0.37 12.38 -22.82
CA PRO A 197 -1.58 11.81 -23.41
C PRO A 197 -1.36 10.98 -24.66
N SER A 198 -0.19 11.04 -25.32
CA SER A 198 0.10 10.28 -26.54
C SER A 198 -0.12 8.76 -26.34
N ARG A 199 -0.63 8.11 -27.38
CA ARG A 199 -0.82 6.65 -27.48
C ARG A 199 0.06 6.01 -28.53
N GLU A 200 0.93 6.78 -29.16
CA GLU A 200 1.86 6.30 -30.17
C GLU A 200 2.81 5.24 -29.58
N ARG A 201 3.31 4.38 -30.45
CA ARG A 201 4.29 3.35 -30.06
C ARG A 201 5.49 3.98 -29.33
N GLY A 202 5.84 3.43 -28.16
CA GLY A 202 6.90 3.94 -27.30
C GLY A 202 6.49 5.07 -26.35
N SER A 203 5.26 5.63 -26.48
CA SER A 203 4.75 6.61 -25.52
C SER A 203 4.48 5.98 -24.14
N PRO A 204 4.41 6.79 -23.07
CA PRO A 204 4.13 6.26 -21.72
C PRO A 204 2.84 5.44 -21.63
N LYS A 205 1.76 5.81 -22.35
CA LYS A 205 0.51 5.04 -22.37
C LYS A 205 0.65 3.72 -23.12
N TRP A 206 1.39 3.72 -24.22
CA TRP A 206 1.67 2.49 -24.96
C TRP A 206 2.52 1.53 -24.11
N LEU A 207 3.54 2.04 -23.43
CA LEU A 207 4.37 1.25 -22.53
C LEU A 207 3.57 0.67 -21.36
N MET A 208 2.69 1.48 -20.73
CA MET A 208 1.77 1.01 -19.70
C MET A 208 0.87 -0.12 -20.20
N TRP A 209 0.38 -0.02 -21.43
CA TRP A 209 -0.41 -1.07 -22.05
C TRP A 209 0.36 -2.39 -22.12
N GLN A 210 1.63 -2.35 -22.52
CA GLN A 210 2.49 -3.55 -22.54
C GLN A 210 2.68 -4.13 -21.11
N ASP A 211 2.88 -3.26 -20.12
CA ASP A 211 3.06 -3.68 -18.74
C ASP A 211 1.83 -4.41 -18.20
N ILE A 212 0.66 -3.82 -18.39
CA ILE A 212 -0.56 -4.39 -17.80
C ILE A 212 -0.97 -5.70 -18.50
N GLN A 213 -0.67 -5.86 -19.80
CA GLN A 213 -0.84 -7.13 -20.49
C GLN A 213 0.08 -8.22 -19.93
N ALA A 214 1.34 -7.89 -19.64
CA ALA A 214 2.27 -8.82 -19.01
C ALA A 214 1.81 -9.22 -17.59
N VAL A 215 1.21 -8.30 -16.84
CA VAL A 215 0.60 -8.59 -15.53
C VAL A 215 -0.55 -9.58 -15.67
N ARG A 216 -1.46 -9.34 -16.64
CA ARG A 216 -2.58 -10.25 -16.88
C ARG A 216 -2.10 -11.66 -17.26
N ALA A 217 -1.18 -11.76 -18.18
CA ALA A 217 -0.60 -13.04 -18.59
C ALA A 217 0.06 -13.78 -17.41
N LYS A 218 0.80 -13.06 -16.56
CA LYS A 218 1.43 -13.66 -15.37
C LYS A 218 0.40 -14.12 -14.34
N LEU A 219 -0.68 -13.38 -14.16
CA LEU A 219 -1.76 -13.80 -13.26
C LEU A 219 -2.42 -15.09 -13.75
N ASP A 220 -2.67 -15.21 -15.06
CA ASP A 220 -3.27 -16.42 -15.65
C ASP A 220 -2.35 -17.63 -15.52
N GLU A 221 -1.04 -17.45 -15.74
CA GLU A 221 -0.03 -18.48 -15.45
C GLU A 221 -0.07 -18.96 -13.99
N LEU A 222 -0.12 -18.03 -13.04
CA LEU A 222 -0.16 -18.36 -11.60
C LEU A 222 -1.49 -18.99 -11.14
N ARG A 223 -2.56 -18.84 -11.90
CA ARG A 223 -3.86 -19.49 -11.62
C ARG A 223 -3.94 -20.91 -12.20
N SER A 224 -3.08 -21.24 -13.14
CA SER A 224 -3.02 -22.56 -13.77
C SER A 224 -2.09 -23.57 -13.07
N LEU A 225 -1.34 -23.09 -12.08
CA LEU A 225 -0.47 -23.90 -11.20
C LEU A 225 -1.20 -24.35 -9.94
#